data_e640206f3b007e9787a4f8da14501882
#
_entry.id   e640206f3b007e9787a4f8da14501882
#
_cell.length_a   1.000
_cell.length_b   1.000
_cell.length_c   1.000
_cell.angle_alpha   90.00
_cell.angle_beta   90.00
_cell.angle_gamma   90.00
#
_symmetry.space_group_name_H-M   'P 1'
#
loop_
_entity.id
_entity.type
_entity.pdbx_description
1 polymer ?
#
loop_
_entity_poly.entity_id
_entity_poly.type
_entity_poly.pdbx_seq_one_letter_code
_entity_poly.pdbx_strand_id
1 'polypeptide(L)'
;PSQFKFAKDRIENLETVPDIELIDYRLLEGKFDAVVSIEMFEAVGSEYWNSYFQKIQNVLKPNAKAVIQTITMTKDYFEGYDKWPDFIQTYIFPGGELASDQLFIDEANKFDLENIKTTNFAKSYAKTLETWYENFQIAWSDIEEMGFDAKFKRTWDMYLAYCRGGFLNGQLEVSQYLLKVK
;
A
#
# COMPACT_ATOMS: atom_id res chain seq x y z
N PRO A 1 8.05 -4.40 -15.57
CA PRO A 1 9.27 -5.05 -16.08
C PRO A 1 10.56 -4.45 -15.52
N SER A 2 10.72 -3.10 -15.48
CA SER A 2 11.95 -2.45 -14.98
C SER A 2 12.18 -2.70 -13.49
N GLN A 3 11.16 -2.57 -12.65
CA GLN A 3 11.21 -2.86 -11.21
C GLN A 3 11.55 -4.33 -10.94
N PHE A 4 10.96 -5.25 -11.72
CA PHE A 4 11.26 -6.68 -11.62
C PHE A 4 12.72 -6.97 -11.92
N LYS A 5 13.29 -6.39 -13.00
CA LYS A 5 14.71 -6.51 -13.33
C LYS A 5 15.58 -5.98 -12.20
N PHE A 6 15.30 -4.75 -11.74
CA PHE A 6 16.03 -4.12 -10.64
C PHE A 6 16.01 -4.98 -9.36
N ALA A 7 14.84 -5.56 -9.01
CA ALA A 7 14.72 -6.42 -7.87
C ALA A 7 15.56 -7.70 -8.02
N LYS A 8 15.53 -8.34 -9.19
CA LYS A 8 16.36 -9.53 -9.46
C LYS A 8 17.86 -9.21 -9.37
N ASP A 9 18.31 -8.14 -10.01
CA ASP A 9 19.72 -7.72 -9.97
C ASP A 9 20.18 -7.46 -8.52
N ARG A 10 19.31 -6.88 -7.68
CA ARG A 10 19.63 -6.56 -6.29
C ARG A 10 19.79 -7.77 -5.37
N ILE A 11 19.08 -8.85 -5.62
CA ILE A 11 19.08 -10.05 -4.76
C ILE A 11 20.08 -11.11 -5.21
N GLU A 12 20.69 -10.96 -6.39
CA GLU A 12 21.55 -11.96 -7.01
C GLU A 12 22.70 -12.45 -6.11
N ASN A 13 23.20 -11.57 -5.24
CA ASN A 13 24.33 -11.84 -4.34
C ASN A 13 23.91 -12.12 -2.88
N LEU A 14 22.63 -12.36 -2.61
CA LEU A 14 22.19 -12.73 -1.28
C LEU A 14 22.49 -14.21 -0.98
N GLU A 15 22.83 -14.53 0.27
CA GLU A 15 23.04 -15.92 0.71
C GLU A 15 21.79 -16.79 0.49
N THR A 16 20.60 -16.21 0.66
CA THR A 16 19.33 -16.86 0.33
C THR A 16 18.65 -15.99 -0.71
N VAL A 17 18.56 -16.50 -1.93
CA VAL A 17 17.93 -15.80 -3.04
C VAL A 17 16.42 -16.09 -3.00
N PRO A 18 15.57 -15.09 -2.72
CA PRO A 18 14.13 -15.28 -2.80
C PRO A 18 13.68 -15.47 -4.25
N ASP A 19 12.64 -16.25 -4.45
CA ASP A 19 12.01 -16.33 -5.77
C ASP A 19 11.18 -15.08 -6.02
N ILE A 20 11.47 -14.39 -7.14
CA ILE A 20 10.73 -13.19 -7.57
C ILE A 20 10.04 -13.48 -8.89
N GLU A 21 8.73 -13.32 -8.89
CA GLU A 21 7.89 -13.50 -10.06
C GLU A 21 7.20 -12.18 -10.47
N LEU A 22 7.05 -11.98 -11.76
CA LEU A 22 6.20 -10.93 -12.32
C LEU A 22 4.86 -11.56 -12.69
N ILE A 23 3.98 -11.65 -11.72
CA ILE A 23 2.69 -12.33 -11.83
C ILE A 23 1.56 -11.45 -11.30
N ASP A 24 0.38 -11.57 -11.86
CA ASP A 24 -0.85 -11.06 -11.25
C ASP A 24 -1.16 -11.89 -10.00
N TYR A 25 -1.38 -11.26 -8.85
CA TYR A 25 -1.64 -11.95 -7.59
C TYR A 25 -2.82 -12.93 -7.68
N ARG A 26 -3.79 -12.66 -8.55
CA ARG A 26 -4.96 -13.52 -8.78
C ARG A 26 -4.58 -14.89 -9.37
N LEU A 27 -3.44 -14.95 -10.03
CA LEU A 27 -2.91 -16.19 -10.65
C LEU A 27 -1.96 -16.95 -9.71
N LEU A 28 -1.63 -16.39 -8.53
CA LEU A 28 -0.76 -17.06 -7.57
C LEU A 28 -1.38 -18.39 -7.13
N GLU A 29 -0.60 -19.47 -7.20
CA GLU A 29 -0.99 -20.81 -6.79
C GLU A 29 -0.13 -21.32 -5.64
N GLY A 30 -0.58 -22.41 -5.01
CA GLY A 30 0.13 -23.05 -3.91
C GLY A 30 -0.42 -22.72 -2.53
N LYS A 31 0.29 -23.20 -1.50
CA LYS A 31 -0.06 -22.99 -0.08
C LYS A 31 1.16 -22.50 0.68
N PHE A 32 1.00 -21.40 1.39
CA PHE A 32 2.08 -20.71 2.09
C PHE A 32 1.88 -20.73 3.61
N ASP A 33 2.99 -20.72 4.33
CA ASP A 33 3.00 -20.64 5.80
C ASP A 33 2.67 -19.26 6.33
N ALA A 34 2.85 -18.23 5.48
CA ALA A 34 2.45 -16.85 5.75
C ALA A 34 2.24 -16.09 4.44
N VAL A 35 1.43 -15.04 4.49
CA VAL A 35 1.27 -14.06 3.40
C VAL A 35 1.59 -12.67 3.95
N VAL A 36 2.33 -11.89 3.17
CA VAL A 36 2.59 -10.47 3.46
C VAL A 36 2.22 -9.66 2.23
N SER A 37 1.40 -8.63 2.42
CA SER A 37 1.03 -7.67 1.38
C SER A 37 1.28 -6.26 1.90
N ILE A 38 2.10 -5.48 1.20
CA ILE A 38 2.53 -4.14 1.64
C ILE A 38 2.07 -3.12 0.61
N GLU A 39 1.11 -2.26 1.01
CA GLU A 39 0.62 -1.12 0.23
C GLU A 39 0.25 -1.50 -1.22
N MET A 40 -0.44 -2.64 -1.34
CA MET A 40 -0.98 -3.13 -2.61
C MET A 40 -2.51 -2.99 -2.66
N PHE A 41 -3.17 -3.06 -1.50
CA PHE A 41 -4.63 -3.08 -1.39
C PHE A 41 -5.26 -1.81 -1.96
N GLU A 42 -4.60 -0.67 -1.84
CA GLU A 42 -5.02 0.64 -2.36
C GLU A 42 -5.18 0.64 -3.90
N ALA A 43 -4.42 -0.21 -4.59
CA ALA A 43 -4.46 -0.34 -6.05
C ALA A 43 -5.39 -1.45 -6.54
N VAL A 44 -6.04 -2.18 -5.63
CA VAL A 44 -6.93 -3.29 -5.99
C VAL A 44 -8.29 -2.78 -6.53
N GLY A 45 -8.82 -1.71 -5.92
CA GLY A 45 -10.17 -1.20 -6.19
C GLY A 45 -11.26 -2.02 -5.52
N SER A 46 -12.32 -1.34 -5.05
CA SER A 46 -13.40 -1.96 -4.25
C SER A 46 -14.13 -3.09 -4.98
N GLU A 47 -14.24 -3.03 -6.29
CA GLU A 47 -14.85 -4.08 -7.12
C GLU A 47 -14.09 -5.43 -7.05
N TYR A 48 -12.80 -5.40 -6.67
CA TYR A 48 -11.94 -6.60 -6.57
C TYR A 48 -11.57 -7.00 -5.14
N TRP A 49 -12.01 -6.30 -4.11
CA TRP A 49 -11.68 -6.63 -2.72
C TRP A 49 -12.09 -8.06 -2.35
N ASN A 50 -13.24 -8.52 -2.83
CA ASN A 50 -13.67 -9.91 -2.63
C ASN A 50 -12.66 -10.91 -3.21
N SER A 51 -12.17 -10.69 -4.43
CA SER A 51 -11.18 -11.58 -5.05
C SER A 51 -9.81 -11.50 -4.36
N TYR A 52 -9.46 -10.35 -3.79
CA TYR A 52 -8.23 -10.16 -3.03
C TYR A 52 -8.25 -10.97 -1.73
N PHE A 53 -9.27 -10.83 -0.89
CA PHE A 53 -9.37 -11.58 0.35
C PHE A 53 -9.58 -13.08 0.12
N GLN A 54 -10.36 -13.46 -0.89
CA GLN A 54 -10.52 -14.85 -1.30
C GLN A 54 -9.17 -15.47 -1.72
N LYS A 55 -8.32 -14.73 -2.44
CA LYS A 55 -6.99 -15.20 -2.83
C LYS A 55 -6.10 -15.40 -1.61
N ILE A 56 -6.06 -14.47 -0.68
CA ILE A 56 -5.30 -14.59 0.56
C ILE A 56 -5.72 -15.85 1.34
N GLN A 57 -7.02 -16.04 1.54
CA GLN A 57 -7.56 -17.22 2.20
C GLN A 57 -7.16 -18.52 1.47
N ASN A 58 -7.27 -18.51 0.13
CA ASN A 58 -7.00 -19.68 -0.70
C ASN A 58 -5.54 -20.11 -0.69
N VAL A 59 -4.58 -19.19 -0.54
CA VAL A 59 -3.15 -19.52 -0.58
C VAL A 59 -2.54 -19.74 0.81
N LEU A 60 -3.25 -19.44 1.88
CA LEU A 60 -2.81 -19.74 3.24
C LEU A 60 -2.99 -21.22 3.57
N LYS A 61 -2.02 -21.81 4.26
CA LYS A 61 -2.17 -23.11 4.93
C LYS A 61 -3.14 -22.97 6.12
N PRO A 62 -3.73 -24.07 6.60
CA PRO A 62 -4.52 -24.05 7.84
C PRO A 62 -3.74 -23.44 9.01
N ASN A 63 -4.38 -22.56 9.78
CA ASN A 63 -3.78 -21.80 10.89
C ASN A 63 -2.65 -20.83 10.52
N ALA A 64 -2.31 -20.67 9.25
CA ALA A 64 -1.35 -19.67 8.79
C ALA A 64 -1.94 -18.25 8.94
N LYS A 65 -1.05 -17.25 8.83
CA LYS A 65 -1.40 -15.85 9.07
C LYS A 65 -1.05 -15.01 7.85
N ALA A 66 -1.81 -13.93 7.67
CA ALA A 66 -1.43 -12.87 6.75
C ALA A 66 -1.15 -11.58 7.51
N VAL A 67 -0.17 -10.80 7.04
CA VAL A 67 0.03 -9.41 7.46
C VAL A 67 -0.23 -8.52 6.27
N ILE A 68 -1.21 -7.65 6.39
CA ILE A 68 -1.54 -6.68 5.35
C ILE A 68 -1.22 -5.29 5.87
N GLN A 69 -0.28 -4.62 5.23
CA GLN A 69 -0.05 -3.20 5.45
C GLN A 69 -0.81 -2.42 4.39
N THR A 70 -1.63 -1.48 4.82
CA THR A 70 -2.38 -0.61 3.91
C THR A 70 -2.68 0.74 4.56
N ILE A 71 -2.87 1.75 3.71
CA ILE A 71 -3.36 3.05 4.10
C ILE A 71 -4.88 2.97 4.21
N THR A 72 -5.42 3.49 5.30
CA THR A 72 -6.87 3.59 5.50
C THR A 72 -7.27 5.04 5.81
N MET A 73 -8.50 5.37 5.48
CA MET A 73 -9.09 6.64 5.88
C MET A 73 -9.84 6.48 7.20
N THR A 74 -9.64 7.40 8.12
CA THR A 74 -10.38 7.37 9.39
C THR A 74 -11.86 7.63 9.16
N LYS A 75 -12.72 7.07 10.02
CA LYS A 75 -14.16 7.03 9.85
C LYS A 75 -14.79 8.41 9.57
N ASP A 76 -14.33 9.42 10.29
CA ASP A 76 -14.90 10.78 10.19
C ASP A 76 -14.66 11.46 8.83
N TYR A 77 -13.68 10.98 8.07
CA TYR A 77 -13.32 11.50 6.75
C TYR A 77 -13.69 10.56 5.60
N PHE A 78 -14.05 9.33 5.91
CA PHE A 78 -14.39 8.33 4.90
C PHE A 78 -15.75 8.61 4.24
N GLU A 79 -16.71 9.18 4.97
CA GLU A 79 -18.03 9.45 4.44
C GLU A 79 -17.97 10.51 3.31
N GLY A 80 -18.24 10.07 2.08
CA GLY A 80 -18.21 10.90 0.88
C GLY A 80 -16.87 10.98 0.17
N TYR A 81 -15.86 10.26 0.64
CA TYR A 81 -14.55 10.14 -0.03
C TYR A 81 -14.66 9.60 -1.47
N ASP A 82 -15.57 8.69 -1.71
CA ASP A 82 -15.83 8.04 -2.99
C ASP A 82 -16.54 8.94 -4.01
N LYS A 83 -17.07 10.10 -3.61
CA LYS A 83 -17.88 10.95 -4.48
C LYS A 83 -17.08 11.76 -5.48
N TRP A 84 -15.86 12.15 -5.14
CA TRP A 84 -15.02 13.01 -5.97
C TRP A 84 -13.56 12.61 -5.86
N PRO A 85 -12.88 12.32 -6.98
CA PRO A 85 -11.46 12.02 -6.93
C PRO A 85 -10.68 13.23 -6.41
N ASP A 86 -9.80 12.97 -5.46
CA ASP A 86 -8.91 13.98 -4.90
C ASP A 86 -7.65 14.18 -5.78
N PHE A 87 -6.70 14.97 -5.27
CA PHE A 87 -5.42 15.22 -5.94
C PHE A 87 -4.64 13.91 -6.16
N ILE A 88 -4.63 13.00 -5.19
CA ILE A 88 -3.88 11.74 -5.27
C ILE A 88 -4.47 10.84 -6.35
N GLN A 89 -5.77 10.65 -6.35
CA GLN A 89 -6.47 9.84 -7.36
C GLN A 89 -6.40 10.45 -8.76
N THR A 90 -6.29 11.78 -8.86
CA THR A 90 -6.24 12.46 -10.15
C THR A 90 -4.85 12.46 -10.78
N TYR A 91 -3.79 12.66 -9.98
CA TYR A 91 -2.46 12.98 -10.51
C TYR A 91 -1.35 12.00 -10.12
N ILE A 92 -1.52 11.21 -9.06
CA ILE A 92 -0.46 10.35 -8.51
C ILE A 92 -0.80 8.87 -8.69
N PHE A 93 -1.96 8.43 -8.20
CA PHE A 93 -2.43 7.04 -8.26
C PHE A 93 -3.83 6.95 -8.85
N PRO A 94 -3.99 7.13 -10.18
CA PRO A 94 -5.29 7.00 -10.83
C PRO A 94 -5.91 5.63 -10.57
N GLY A 95 -7.15 5.62 -10.07
CA GLY A 95 -7.85 4.40 -9.69
C GLY A 95 -7.48 3.86 -8.30
N GLY A 96 -6.63 4.54 -7.55
CA GLY A 96 -6.37 4.22 -6.15
C GLY A 96 -7.61 4.47 -5.28
N GLU A 97 -7.87 3.56 -4.34
CA GLU A 97 -9.02 3.65 -3.44
C GLU A 97 -8.63 3.22 -2.03
N LEU A 98 -9.00 4.02 -1.04
CA LEU A 98 -8.77 3.71 0.36
C LEU A 98 -10.05 3.16 1.00
N ALA A 99 -9.91 2.12 1.82
CA ALA A 99 -10.98 1.69 2.71
C ALA A 99 -10.93 2.46 4.04
N SER A 100 -12.02 2.44 4.79
CA SER A 100 -11.91 2.71 6.22
C SER A 100 -11.37 1.47 6.95
N ASP A 101 -10.82 1.67 8.16
CA ASP A 101 -10.33 0.57 9.01
C ASP A 101 -11.41 -0.51 9.23
N GLN A 102 -12.62 -0.08 9.60
CA GLN A 102 -13.73 -1.00 9.83
C GLN A 102 -14.15 -1.73 8.55
N LEU A 103 -14.22 -1.03 7.43
CA LEU A 103 -14.59 -1.64 6.14
C LEU A 103 -13.57 -2.69 5.72
N PHE A 104 -12.26 -2.42 5.88
CA PHE A 104 -11.21 -3.40 5.61
C PHE A 104 -11.39 -4.67 6.43
N ILE A 105 -11.65 -4.54 7.73
CA ILE A 105 -11.86 -5.67 8.65
C ILE A 105 -13.14 -6.44 8.28
N ASP A 106 -14.21 -5.73 7.95
CA ASP A 106 -15.48 -6.35 7.57
C ASP A 106 -15.35 -7.14 6.26
N GLU A 107 -14.64 -6.60 5.28
CA GLU A 107 -14.35 -7.30 4.02
C GLU A 107 -13.50 -8.56 4.25
N ALA A 108 -12.45 -8.48 5.06
CA ALA A 108 -11.62 -9.64 5.41
C ALA A 108 -12.44 -10.75 6.11
N ASN A 109 -13.32 -10.37 7.02
CA ASN A 109 -14.17 -11.32 7.77
C ASN A 109 -15.14 -12.12 6.88
N LYS A 110 -15.56 -11.60 5.73
CA LYS A 110 -16.38 -12.34 4.74
C LYS A 110 -15.69 -13.59 4.20
N PHE A 111 -14.36 -13.66 4.30
CA PHE A 111 -13.53 -14.76 3.81
C PHE A 111 -12.84 -15.53 4.94
N ASP A 112 -13.45 -15.58 6.13
CA ASP A 112 -12.92 -16.28 7.31
C ASP A 112 -11.50 -15.81 7.73
N LEU A 113 -11.15 -14.56 7.41
CA LEU A 113 -9.90 -13.91 7.81
C LEU A 113 -10.18 -13.01 9.02
N GLU A 114 -9.94 -13.52 10.21
CA GLU A 114 -10.13 -12.79 11.46
C GLU A 114 -8.96 -11.85 11.72
N ASN A 115 -9.24 -10.55 11.94
CA ASN A 115 -8.22 -9.61 12.40
C ASN A 115 -7.91 -9.83 13.87
N ILE A 116 -6.74 -10.38 14.18
CA ILE A 116 -6.30 -10.66 15.55
C ILE A 116 -5.45 -9.56 16.17
N LYS A 117 -4.91 -8.65 15.36
CA LYS A 117 -4.16 -7.49 15.82
C LYS A 117 -4.06 -6.44 14.72
N THR A 118 -4.24 -5.18 15.10
CA THR A 118 -3.90 -4.02 14.26
C THR A 118 -2.79 -3.22 14.93
N THR A 119 -1.83 -2.75 14.14
CA THR A 119 -0.76 -1.85 14.58
C THR A 119 -0.75 -0.63 13.68
N ASN A 120 -0.97 0.55 14.28
CA ASN A 120 -1.10 1.83 13.58
C ASN A 120 0.16 2.65 13.73
N PHE A 121 0.58 3.36 12.69
CA PHE A 121 1.82 4.13 12.70
C PHE A 121 1.83 5.38 11.79
N ALA A 122 0.68 6.06 11.65
CA ALA A 122 0.51 7.28 10.85
C ALA A 122 1.59 8.34 11.13
N LYS A 123 1.90 8.59 12.41
CA LYS A 123 2.93 9.58 12.80
C LYS A 123 4.33 9.21 12.29
N SER A 124 4.66 7.92 12.29
CA SER A 124 5.93 7.43 11.74
C SER A 124 5.96 7.58 10.22
N TYR A 125 4.82 7.34 9.56
CA TYR A 125 4.70 7.51 8.11
C TYR A 125 4.80 8.99 7.71
N ALA A 126 4.20 9.89 8.47
CA ALA A 126 4.36 11.33 8.29
C ALA A 126 5.84 11.77 8.38
N LYS A 127 6.63 11.16 9.28
CA LYS A 127 8.08 11.40 9.37
C LYS A 127 8.83 10.85 8.16
N THR A 128 8.42 9.69 7.64
CA THR A 128 8.96 9.12 6.40
C THR A 128 8.74 10.08 5.23
N LEU A 129 7.53 10.60 5.07
CA LEU A 129 7.20 11.57 4.01
C LEU A 129 7.98 12.88 4.13
N GLU A 130 8.22 13.36 5.35
CA GLU A 130 9.10 14.50 5.60
C GLU A 130 10.53 14.22 5.12
N THR A 131 11.10 13.07 5.47
CA THR A 131 12.43 12.65 5.02
C THR A 131 12.50 12.50 3.50
N TRP A 132 11.46 11.94 2.88
CA TRP A 132 11.38 11.85 1.42
C TRP A 132 11.33 13.24 0.77
N TYR A 133 10.58 14.16 1.34
CA TYR A 133 10.54 15.54 0.85
C TYR A 133 11.92 16.21 0.92
N GLU A 134 12.61 16.11 2.06
CA GLU A 134 13.98 16.66 2.22
C GLU A 134 14.94 16.05 1.21
N ASN A 135 14.96 14.72 1.06
CA ASN A 135 15.81 14.02 0.11
C ASN A 135 15.49 14.42 -1.35
N PHE A 136 14.22 14.59 -1.67
CA PHE A 136 13.78 15.03 -2.99
C PHE A 136 14.29 16.47 -3.30
N GLN A 137 14.23 17.39 -2.33
CA GLN A 137 14.78 18.74 -2.52
C GLN A 137 16.30 18.70 -2.75
N ILE A 138 17.03 17.88 -1.99
CA ILE A 138 18.48 17.73 -2.15
C ILE A 138 18.84 17.15 -3.52
N ALA A 139 18.10 16.15 -3.97
CA ALA A 139 18.35 15.46 -5.25
C ALA A 139 17.77 16.20 -6.48
N TRP A 140 17.13 17.36 -6.31
CA TRP A 140 16.38 17.98 -7.39
C TRP A 140 17.24 18.29 -8.63
N SER A 141 18.46 18.76 -8.46
CA SER A 141 19.36 19.06 -9.58
C SER A 141 19.60 17.83 -10.47
N ASP A 142 19.87 16.69 -9.84
CA ASP A 142 20.11 15.43 -10.56
C ASP A 142 18.82 14.93 -11.25
N ILE A 143 17.68 15.12 -10.59
CA ILE A 143 16.37 14.75 -11.15
C ILE A 143 16.03 15.63 -12.36
N GLU A 144 16.31 16.93 -12.30
CA GLU A 144 16.10 17.85 -13.40
C GLU A 144 16.99 17.49 -14.61
N GLU A 145 18.25 17.11 -14.39
CA GLU A 145 19.15 16.59 -15.42
C GLU A 145 18.63 15.29 -16.09
N MET A 146 17.83 14.50 -15.39
CA MET A 146 17.15 13.33 -15.96
C MET A 146 15.98 13.69 -16.88
N GLY A 147 15.62 14.99 -17.00
CA GLY A 147 14.57 15.51 -17.87
C GLY A 147 13.23 15.78 -17.19
N PHE A 148 13.15 15.73 -15.86
CA PHE A 148 11.95 16.13 -15.13
C PHE A 148 11.86 17.66 -15.03
N ASP A 149 10.67 18.20 -15.26
CA ASP A 149 10.45 19.64 -15.32
C ASP A 149 9.92 20.24 -14.00
N ALA A 150 9.85 21.56 -13.97
CA ALA A 150 9.31 22.30 -12.83
C ALA A 150 7.84 21.98 -12.52
N LYS A 151 7.05 21.45 -13.48
CA LYS A 151 5.68 20.99 -13.25
C LYS A 151 5.69 19.71 -12.42
N PHE A 152 6.55 18.76 -12.80
CA PHE A 152 6.78 17.55 -12.03
C PHE A 152 7.21 17.87 -10.60
N LYS A 153 8.17 18.80 -10.42
CA LYS A 153 8.61 19.23 -9.09
C LYS A 153 7.44 19.68 -8.20
N ARG A 154 6.63 20.61 -8.72
CA ARG A 154 5.46 21.12 -7.96
C ARG A 154 4.46 20.02 -7.64
N THR A 155 4.21 19.10 -8.57
CA THR A 155 3.32 17.98 -8.36
C THR A 155 3.82 17.06 -7.25
N TRP A 156 5.12 16.78 -7.24
CA TRP A 156 5.75 15.93 -6.24
C TRP A 156 5.84 16.59 -4.87
N ASP A 157 6.18 17.88 -4.82
CA ASP A 157 6.12 18.69 -3.59
C ASP A 157 4.72 18.66 -2.97
N MET A 158 3.69 18.86 -3.79
CA MET A 158 2.30 18.80 -3.34
C MET A 158 1.91 17.42 -2.84
N TYR A 159 2.30 16.36 -3.56
CA TYR A 159 2.03 14.98 -3.17
C TYR A 159 2.57 14.66 -1.76
N LEU A 160 3.86 14.92 -1.54
CA LEU A 160 4.50 14.61 -0.26
C LEU A 160 3.91 15.45 0.89
N ALA A 161 3.66 16.74 0.65
CA ALA A 161 3.06 17.62 1.66
C ALA A 161 1.60 17.27 1.97
N TYR A 162 0.81 16.95 0.95
CA TYR A 162 -0.61 16.57 1.08
C TYR A 162 -0.77 15.29 1.89
N CYS A 163 -0.03 14.22 1.52
CA CYS A 163 -0.06 12.97 2.25
C CYS A 163 0.43 13.12 3.69
N ARG A 164 1.55 13.86 3.90
CA ARG A 164 2.05 14.14 5.25
C ARG A 164 1.00 14.85 6.11
N GLY A 165 0.31 15.84 5.56
CA GLY A 165 -0.78 16.55 6.23
C GLY A 165 -1.91 15.62 6.64
N GLY A 166 -2.32 14.70 5.75
CA GLY A 166 -3.36 13.71 6.00
C GLY A 166 -3.04 12.80 7.20
N PHE A 167 -1.79 12.34 7.32
CA PHE A 167 -1.35 11.53 8.46
C PHE A 167 -1.22 12.33 9.76
N LEU A 168 -0.76 13.59 9.69
CA LEU A 168 -0.56 14.42 10.89
C LEU A 168 -1.88 14.89 11.50
N ASN A 169 -2.88 15.15 10.67
CA ASN A 169 -4.19 15.62 11.15
C ASN A 169 -5.17 14.50 11.52
N GLY A 170 -4.73 13.22 11.39
CA GLY A 170 -5.55 12.05 11.72
C GLY A 170 -6.62 11.72 10.68
N GLN A 171 -6.49 12.21 9.48
CA GLN A 171 -7.38 11.88 8.34
C GLN A 171 -7.03 10.51 7.76
N LEU A 172 -5.74 10.19 7.72
CA LEU A 172 -5.21 8.95 7.21
C LEU A 172 -4.49 8.17 8.32
N GLU A 173 -4.55 6.84 8.22
CA GLU A 173 -3.77 5.91 9.01
C GLU A 173 -2.98 4.97 8.10
N VAL A 174 -1.84 4.50 8.54
CA VAL A 174 -1.17 3.32 7.98
C VAL A 174 -1.22 2.22 9.02
N SER A 175 -1.79 1.09 8.66
CA SER A 175 -2.03 -0.01 9.57
C SER A 175 -1.46 -1.32 9.06
N GLN A 176 -0.91 -2.11 9.98
CA GLN A 176 -0.63 -3.52 9.75
C GLN A 176 -1.70 -4.36 10.42
N TYR A 177 -2.47 -5.09 9.63
CA TYR A 177 -3.49 -6.02 10.08
C TYR A 177 -2.91 -7.43 10.09
N LEU A 178 -2.89 -8.05 11.27
CA LEU A 178 -2.54 -9.46 11.41
C LEU A 178 -3.82 -10.28 11.31
N LEU A 179 -4.01 -10.93 10.18
CA LEU A 179 -5.16 -11.76 9.87
C LEU A 179 -4.83 -13.24 10.10
N LYS A 180 -5.81 -14.02 10.55
CA LYS A 180 -5.71 -15.47 10.71
C LYS A 180 -6.93 -16.12 10.07
N VAL A 181 -6.73 -17.24 9.38
CA VAL A 181 -7.83 -18.12 8.93
C VAL A 181 -8.53 -18.73 10.14
N LYS A 182 -9.86 -18.60 10.24
CA LYS A 182 -10.71 -19.21 11.28
C LYS A 182 -10.72 -20.72 11.19
#